data_47795ec8a1a373dd3eac1f2f0c2c86e6
#
_entry.id   47795ec8a1a373dd3eac1f2f0c2c86e6
#
_cell.length_a   1.000
_cell.length_b   1.000
_cell.length_c   1.000
_cell.angle_alpha   90.00
_cell.angle_beta   90.00
_cell.angle_gamma   90.00
#
_symmetry.space_group_name_H-M   'P 1'
#
loop_
_entity.id
_entity.type
_entity.pdbx_description
1 polymer ?
#
loop_
_entity_poly.entity_id
_entity_poly.type
_entity_poly.pdbx_seq_one_letter_code
_entity_poly.pdbx_strand_id
1 'polypeptide(L)'
;METVINNPEEFRVRKRVTRKGKTTVEWVPMRKGVAYLFRYYQVSLQANSRYLEALAVVVDPTKAKRDLDRVTTRKTDSAGRGCAALNPLARRDAELFQSIMDGDHCLRGFSNRDIRERLARTLLLQDCPNNSKRATGKVTRIFRRFRAHGLIAKVPRTRRWRVTTYGRRVMAAALYMRQCDFPRFYAQGAA
;
A
#
# COMPACT_ATOMS: atom_id res chain seq x y z
N MET A 1 -7.29 20.83 2.79
CA MET A 1 -7.13 19.56 3.55
C MET A 1 -6.07 19.79 4.62
N GLU A 2 -6.42 19.56 5.86
CA GLU A 2 -5.51 19.69 7.00
C GLU A 2 -4.86 18.34 7.30
N THR A 3 -3.58 18.35 7.64
CA THR A 3 -2.85 17.12 8.00
C THR A 3 -2.30 17.28 9.41
N VAL A 4 -2.75 16.42 10.31
CA VAL A 4 -2.27 16.39 11.70
C VAL A 4 -1.22 15.27 11.84
N ILE A 5 -0.05 15.62 12.38
CA ILE A 5 1.02 14.68 12.68
C ILE A 5 1.09 14.49 14.19
N ASN A 6 0.52 13.41 14.70
CA ASN A 6 0.46 13.14 16.13
C ASN A 6 1.81 12.70 16.70
N ASN A 7 2.54 11.85 15.98
CA ASN A 7 3.86 11.36 16.39
C ASN A 7 4.93 11.67 15.34
N PRO A 8 5.85 12.63 15.58
CA PRO A 8 6.92 12.96 14.66
C PRO A 8 8.14 12.02 14.73
N GLU A 9 8.26 11.16 15.75
CA GLU A 9 9.45 10.35 16.00
C GLU A 9 9.80 9.37 14.87
N GLU A 10 8.80 8.99 14.10
CA GLU A 10 8.97 8.10 12.95
C GLU A 10 9.47 8.81 11.69
N PHE A 11 9.39 10.14 11.66
CA PHE A 11 9.94 10.93 10.57
C PHE A 11 11.42 11.17 10.81
N ARG A 12 12.26 10.76 9.86
CA ARG A 12 13.71 10.90 9.97
C ARG A 12 14.26 11.80 8.88
N VAL A 13 15.28 12.56 9.24
CA VAL A 13 16.02 13.45 8.33
C VAL A 13 17.50 13.13 8.40
N ARG A 14 18.21 13.26 7.27
CA ARG A 14 19.67 13.16 7.25
C ARG A 14 20.27 14.46 7.80
N LYS A 15 21.04 14.36 8.86
CA LYS A 15 21.71 15.48 9.51
C LYS A 15 23.17 15.11 9.82
N ARG A 16 24.04 16.10 9.73
CA ARG A 16 25.42 15.99 10.25
C ARG A 16 25.35 15.93 11.78
N VAL A 17 25.88 14.90 12.35
CA VAL A 17 25.96 14.70 13.80
C VAL A 17 27.42 14.52 14.19
N THR A 18 27.89 15.38 15.11
CA THR A 18 29.25 15.29 15.64
C THR A 18 29.20 14.55 16.96
N ARG A 19 29.85 13.37 17.00
CA ARG A 19 30.03 12.58 18.23
C ARG A 19 31.51 12.29 18.42
N LYS A 20 32.01 12.60 19.60
CA LYS A 20 33.43 12.36 19.95
C LYS A 20 34.41 12.90 18.90
N GLY A 21 34.19 14.13 18.41
CA GLY A 21 35.04 14.81 17.42
C GLY A 21 34.90 14.29 15.96
N LYS A 22 34.13 13.24 15.71
CA LYS A 22 33.85 12.76 14.33
C LYS A 22 32.48 13.23 13.86
N THR A 23 32.43 13.86 12.69
CA THR A 23 31.20 14.30 12.06
C THR A 23 30.75 13.26 11.03
N THR A 24 29.57 12.69 11.25
CA THR A 24 28.94 11.71 10.36
C THR A 24 27.56 12.19 9.92
N VAL A 25 27.07 11.71 8.78
CA VAL A 25 25.70 12.00 8.31
C VAL A 25 24.81 10.84 8.70
N GLU A 26 23.95 11.08 9.68
CA GLU A 26 23.05 10.06 10.24
C GLU A 26 21.58 10.40 10.00
N TRP A 27 20.73 9.37 10.03
CA TRP A 27 19.29 9.53 10.05
C TRP A 27 18.81 9.77 11.48
N VAL A 28 18.42 11.00 11.78
CA VAL A 28 17.91 11.39 13.11
C VAL A 28 16.40 11.60 13.07
N PRO A 29 15.68 11.36 14.16
CA PRO A 29 14.25 11.69 14.27
C PRO A 29 14.05 13.19 14.07
N MET A 30 12.99 13.57 13.35
CA MET A 30 12.57 14.95 13.26
C MET A 30 11.85 15.37 14.55
N ARG A 31 12.28 16.49 15.12
CA ARG A 31 11.61 17.07 16.31
C ARG A 31 10.53 18.06 15.86
N LYS A 32 9.51 18.27 16.70
CA LYS A 32 8.56 19.36 16.48
C LYS A 32 9.31 20.69 16.56
N GLY A 33 9.25 21.47 15.48
CA GLY A 33 9.91 22.76 15.44
C GLY A 33 9.96 23.36 14.03
N VAL A 34 10.11 24.68 13.97
CA VAL A 34 10.11 25.45 12.72
C VAL A 34 11.18 24.99 11.74
N ALA A 35 12.34 24.56 12.23
CA ALA A 35 13.46 24.06 11.40
C ALA A 35 13.08 22.86 10.49
N TYR A 36 12.05 22.13 10.84
CA TYR A 36 11.59 20.97 10.06
C TYR A 36 10.25 21.20 9.37
N LEU A 37 9.68 22.39 9.47
CA LEU A 37 8.36 22.72 8.93
C LEU A 37 8.26 22.42 7.43
N PHE A 38 9.27 22.77 6.66
CA PHE A 38 9.31 22.49 5.22
C PHE A 38 9.28 20.99 4.92
N ARG A 39 9.97 20.18 5.73
CA ARG A 39 9.95 18.70 5.57
C ARG A 39 8.61 18.11 5.95
N TYR A 40 8.01 18.58 7.01
CA TYR A 40 6.64 18.17 7.39
C TYR A 40 5.64 18.54 6.30
N TYR A 41 5.76 19.76 5.75
CA TYR A 41 4.95 20.20 4.61
C TYR A 41 5.10 19.25 3.42
N GLN A 42 6.33 18.92 3.00
CA GLN A 42 6.56 17.99 1.90
C GLN A 42 5.94 16.62 2.12
N VAL A 43 6.10 16.05 3.31
CA VAL A 43 5.53 14.73 3.66
C VAL A 43 4.01 14.79 3.65
N SER A 44 3.42 15.83 4.24
CA SER A 44 1.98 16.04 4.28
C SER A 44 1.40 16.26 2.89
N LEU A 45 2.05 17.06 2.06
CA LEU A 45 1.64 17.31 0.68
C LEU A 45 1.62 16.00 -0.13
N GLN A 46 2.68 15.21 -0.02
CA GLN A 46 2.75 13.90 -0.70
C GLN A 46 1.70 12.91 -0.20
N ALA A 47 1.39 12.93 1.09
CA ALA A 47 0.35 12.09 1.67
C ALA A 47 -1.04 12.51 1.17
N ASN A 48 -1.33 13.81 1.18
CA ASN A 48 -2.58 14.37 0.68
C ASN A 48 -2.75 14.14 -0.83
N SER A 49 -1.69 14.34 -1.62
CA SER A 49 -1.74 14.05 -3.07
C SER A 49 -2.08 12.59 -3.32
N ARG A 50 -1.45 11.65 -2.59
CA ARG A 50 -1.75 10.23 -2.72
C ARG A 50 -3.18 9.88 -2.30
N TYR A 51 -3.71 10.56 -1.29
CA TYR A 51 -5.09 10.39 -0.86
C TYR A 51 -6.07 10.94 -1.90
N LEU A 52 -5.82 12.14 -2.42
CA LEU A 52 -6.62 12.73 -3.50
C LEU A 52 -6.55 11.90 -4.79
N GLU A 53 -5.39 11.39 -5.16
CA GLU A 53 -5.25 10.46 -6.28
C GLU A 53 -6.05 9.16 -6.07
N ALA A 54 -6.16 8.70 -4.83
CA ALA A 54 -6.98 7.54 -4.49
C ALA A 54 -8.48 7.82 -4.61
N LEU A 55 -8.91 9.04 -4.28
CA LEU A 55 -10.29 9.49 -4.43
C LEU A 55 -10.62 9.86 -5.89
N ALA A 56 -9.67 10.46 -6.60
CA ALA A 56 -9.81 10.91 -7.99
C ALA A 56 -9.60 9.77 -9.00
N VAL A 57 -10.03 8.55 -8.71
CA VAL A 57 -10.10 7.46 -9.69
C VAL A 57 -11.27 7.73 -10.64
N VAL A 58 -11.15 8.80 -11.40
CA VAL A 58 -12.08 9.15 -12.46
C VAL A 58 -11.30 9.16 -13.77
N VAL A 59 -11.40 8.12 -14.58
CA VAL A 59 -12.12 8.13 -15.83
C VAL A 59 -11.27 8.49 -17.05
N ASP A 60 -10.42 7.62 -17.40
CA ASP A 60 -10.25 7.27 -18.81
C ASP A 60 -10.66 5.80 -18.94
N PRO A 61 -11.83 5.48 -19.54
CA PRO A 61 -12.33 4.10 -19.63
C PRO A 61 -11.33 3.19 -20.38
N THR A 62 -10.61 3.72 -21.36
CA THR A 62 -9.58 2.99 -22.10
C THR A 62 -8.41 2.61 -21.22
N LYS A 63 -7.98 3.55 -20.37
CA LYS A 63 -6.90 3.33 -19.42
C LYS A 63 -7.32 2.38 -18.30
N ALA A 64 -8.56 2.51 -17.82
CA ALA A 64 -9.12 1.62 -16.81
C ALA A 64 -9.18 0.17 -17.32
N LYS A 65 -9.64 -0.05 -18.56
CA LYS A 65 -9.64 -1.37 -19.20
C LYS A 65 -8.24 -1.97 -19.27
N ARG A 66 -7.26 -1.23 -19.80
CA ARG A 66 -5.86 -1.69 -19.85
C ARG A 66 -5.28 -2.02 -18.48
N ASP A 67 -5.56 -1.20 -17.47
CA ASP A 67 -5.08 -1.41 -16.11
C ASP A 67 -5.73 -2.68 -15.51
N LEU A 68 -7.00 -2.93 -15.79
CA LEU A 68 -7.71 -4.14 -15.39
C LEU A 68 -7.10 -5.39 -16.07
N ASP A 69 -6.98 -5.38 -17.40
CA ASP A 69 -6.39 -6.48 -18.17
C ASP A 69 -4.99 -6.81 -17.67
N ARG A 70 -4.20 -5.79 -17.34
CA ARG A 70 -2.85 -5.96 -16.82
C ARG A 70 -2.79 -6.70 -15.48
N VAL A 71 -3.74 -6.52 -14.59
CA VAL A 71 -3.76 -7.22 -13.29
C VAL A 71 -4.43 -8.57 -13.35
N THR A 72 -5.37 -8.77 -14.27
CA THR A 72 -6.05 -10.05 -14.50
C THR A 72 -5.25 -11.01 -15.39
N THR A 73 -4.10 -10.60 -15.89
CA THR A 73 -3.17 -11.45 -16.66
C THR A 73 -2.08 -12.01 -15.74
N ARG A 74 -1.71 -13.29 -15.93
CA ARG A 74 -0.58 -13.90 -15.21
C ARG A 74 0.73 -13.15 -15.48
N LYS A 75 1.53 -12.95 -14.46
CA LYS A 75 2.84 -12.25 -14.53
C LYS A 75 3.98 -13.15 -14.06
N THR A 76 5.19 -12.72 -14.38
CA THR A 76 6.42 -13.35 -13.91
C THR A 76 7.17 -12.37 -13.00
N ASP A 77 7.72 -12.84 -11.91
CA ASP A 77 8.55 -12.01 -11.04
C ASP A 77 9.96 -11.82 -11.63
N SER A 78 10.78 -10.98 -10.99
CA SER A 78 12.16 -10.70 -11.42
C SER A 78 13.09 -11.92 -11.38
N ALA A 79 12.67 -13.03 -10.78
CA ALA A 79 13.39 -14.29 -10.73
C ALA A 79 12.81 -15.35 -11.67
N GLY A 80 11.99 -14.96 -12.65
CA GLY A 80 11.37 -15.87 -13.62
C GLY A 80 10.22 -16.72 -13.09
N ARG A 81 9.79 -16.55 -11.83
CA ARG A 81 8.75 -17.38 -11.22
C ARG A 81 7.36 -16.83 -11.55
N GLY A 82 6.45 -17.70 -11.97
CA GLY A 82 5.08 -17.32 -12.29
C GLY A 82 4.32 -16.80 -11.06
N CYS A 83 3.57 -15.73 -11.26
CA CYS A 83 2.66 -15.12 -10.30
C CYS A 83 1.25 -15.16 -10.89
N ALA A 84 0.30 -15.72 -10.12
CA ALA A 84 -1.09 -15.83 -10.55
C ALA A 84 -1.71 -14.45 -10.80
N ALA A 85 -2.63 -14.40 -11.74
CA ALA A 85 -3.48 -13.24 -12.00
C ALA A 85 -4.26 -12.83 -10.74
N LEU A 86 -4.57 -11.55 -10.60
CA LEU A 86 -5.48 -11.05 -9.58
C LEU A 86 -6.91 -11.05 -10.12
N ASN A 87 -7.87 -11.35 -9.25
CA ASN A 87 -9.28 -11.19 -9.57
C ASN A 87 -9.87 -10.05 -8.74
N PRO A 88 -10.03 -8.84 -9.30
CA PRO A 88 -10.49 -7.67 -8.57
C PRO A 88 -11.86 -7.83 -7.89
N LEU A 89 -12.72 -8.69 -8.45
CA LEU A 89 -14.06 -8.92 -7.93
C LEU A 89 -14.13 -10.06 -6.91
N ALA A 90 -13.11 -10.94 -6.87
CA ALA A 90 -13.10 -12.02 -5.91
C ALA A 90 -12.92 -11.50 -4.48
N ARG A 91 -13.71 -12.03 -3.55
CA ARG A 91 -13.68 -11.67 -2.13
C ARG A 91 -12.25 -11.70 -1.56
N ARG A 92 -11.51 -12.74 -1.88
CA ARG A 92 -10.13 -12.94 -1.41
C ARG A 92 -9.17 -11.82 -1.81
N ASP A 93 -9.19 -11.42 -3.09
CA ASP A 93 -8.31 -10.35 -3.58
C ASP A 93 -8.80 -8.97 -3.12
N ALA A 94 -10.12 -8.77 -2.97
CA ALA A 94 -10.69 -7.56 -2.39
C ALA A 94 -10.29 -7.36 -0.91
N GLU A 95 -10.30 -8.41 -0.08
CA GLU A 95 -9.82 -8.36 1.31
C GLU A 95 -8.32 -7.97 1.36
N LEU A 96 -7.51 -8.48 0.41
CA LEU A 96 -6.10 -8.09 0.27
C LEU A 96 -5.96 -6.61 -0.10
N PHE A 97 -6.72 -6.13 -1.09
CA PHE A 97 -6.69 -4.74 -1.51
C PHE A 97 -7.06 -3.82 -0.35
N GLN A 98 -8.13 -4.13 0.37
CA GLN A 98 -8.58 -3.37 1.53
C GLN A 98 -7.52 -3.32 2.63
N SER A 99 -6.89 -4.46 2.94
CA SER A 99 -5.83 -4.54 3.95
C SER A 99 -4.58 -3.73 3.59
N ILE A 100 -4.22 -3.68 2.30
CA ILE A 100 -3.02 -2.96 1.81
C ILE A 100 -3.30 -1.47 1.64
N MET A 101 -4.54 -1.11 1.26
CA MET A 101 -4.98 0.27 1.01
C MET A 101 -5.35 1.03 2.28
N ASP A 102 -5.19 0.42 3.44
CA ASP A 102 -5.48 1.07 4.71
C ASP A 102 -4.74 2.41 4.87
N GLY A 103 -5.43 3.40 5.45
CA GLY A 103 -4.94 4.76 5.63
C GLY A 103 -3.62 4.85 6.39
N ASP A 104 -3.42 3.99 7.40
CA ASP A 104 -2.18 3.95 8.19
C ASP A 104 -0.94 3.66 7.33
N HIS A 105 -1.14 2.98 6.20
CA HIS A 105 -0.07 2.62 5.28
C HIS A 105 0.36 3.75 4.35
N CYS A 106 -0.39 4.84 4.27
CA CYS A 106 -0.12 5.95 3.34
C CYS A 106 1.18 6.69 3.68
N LEU A 107 1.44 6.92 4.96
CA LEU A 107 2.60 7.69 5.41
C LEU A 107 3.87 6.83 5.49
N ARG A 108 3.80 5.72 6.19
CA ARG A 108 4.97 4.92 6.60
C ARG A 108 5.18 3.69 5.73
N GLY A 109 4.21 3.37 4.88
CA GLY A 109 4.15 2.08 4.23
C GLY A 109 3.83 0.96 5.24
N PHE A 110 3.93 -0.28 4.82
CA PHE A 110 3.56 -1.45 5.61
C PHE A 110 4.64 -2.52 5.57
N SER A 111 4.68 -3.33 6.61
CA SER A 111 5.54 -4.51 6.74
C SER A 111 4.71 -5.80 6.60
N ASN A 112 5.41 -6.93 6.57
CA ASN A 112 4.76 -8.24 6.62
C ASN A 112 3.93 -8.41 7.90
N ARG A 113 4.41 -7.88 9.02
CA ARG A 113 3.70 -7.94 10.31
C ARG A 113 2.39 -7.19 10.25
N ASP A 114 2.39 -5.95 9.75
CA ASP A 114 1.21 -5.10 9.69
C ASP A 114 0.09 -5.77 8.87
N ILE A 115 0.45 -6.37 7.74
CA ILE A 115 -0.53 -7.09 6.90
C ILE A 115 -0.99 -8.39 7.54
N ARG A 116 -0.13 -9.13 8.27
CA ARG A 116 -0.56 -10.33 9.00
C ARG A 116 -1.59 -10.00 10.08
N GLU A 117 -1.36 -8.94 10.83
CA GLU A 117 -2.27 -8.52 11.89
C GLU A 117 -3.65 -8.15 11.32
N ARG A 118 -3.70 -7.47 10.18
CA ARG A 118 -4.97 -7.15 9.51
C ARG A 118 -5.66 -8.36 8.88
N LEU A 119 -4.91 -9.26 8.30
CA LEU A 119 -5.45 -10.47 7.68
C LEU A 119 -5.74 -11.61 8.66
N ALA A 120 -5.37 -11.48 9.92
CA ALA A 120 -5.56 -12.54 10.93
C ALA A 120 -7.01 -12.99 11.08
N ARG A 121 -7.97 -12.08 10.85
CA ARG A 121 -9.41 -12.33 10.92
C ARG A 121 -10.05 -12.66 9.56
N THR A 122 -9.26 -12.77 8.50
CA THR A 122 -9.77 -13.06 7.16
C THR A 122 -9.60 -14.53 6.81
N LEU A 123 -10.36 -14.99 5.83
CA LEU A 123 -10.27 -16.37 5.28
C LEU A 123 -8.84 -16.74 4.83
N LEU A 124 -8.00 -15.74 4.56
CA LEU A 124 -6.63 -15.95 4.08
C LEU A 124 -5.68 -16.50 5.15
N LEU A 125 -5.87 -16.12 6.41
CA LEU A 125 -5.00 -16.50 7.52
C LEU A 125 -5.73 -17.18 8.69
N GLN A 126 -7.04 -17.41 8.60
CA GLN A 126 -7.83 -18.03 9.69
C GLN A 126 -7.23 -19.33 10.21
N ASP A 127 -6.63 -20.15 9.32
CA ASP A 127 -6.00 -21.43 9.67
C ASP A 127 -4.55 -21.31 10.11
N CYS A 128 -4.05 -20.10 10.32
CA CYS A 128 -2.65 -19.87 10.65
C CYS A 128 -2.54 -18.98 11.90
N PRO A 129 -1.86 -19.42 12.97
CA PRO A 129 -1.50 -18.56 14.08
C PRO A 129 -0.76 -17.31 13.55
N ASN A 130 -1.14 -16.13 14.04
CA ASN A 130 -0.68 -14.85 13.48
C ASN A 130 0.86 -14.72 13.43
N ASN A 131 1.57 -15.29 14.39
CA ASN A 131 3.04 -15.25 14.47
C ASN A 131 3.73 -16.47 13.87
N SER A 132 3.01 -17.34 13.15
CA SER A 132 3.60 -18.55 12.58
C SER A 132 4.49 -18.24 11.37
N LYS A 133 5.53 -19.07 11.17
CA LYS A 133 6.35 -19.06 9.94
C LYS A 133 5.48 -19.25 8.69
N ARG A 134 4.41 -20.01 8.81
CA ARG A 134 3.44 -20.27 7.73
C ARG A 134 2.68 -19.00 7.33
N ALA A 135 2.19 -18.22 8.30
CA ALA A 135 1.52 -16.94 8.03
C ALA A 135 2.49 -15.93 7.37
N THR A 136 3.71 -15.82 7.90
CA THR A 136 4.77 -14.99 7.31
C THR A 136 5.06 -15.38 5.86
N GLY A 137 5.16 -16.67 5.55
CA GLY A 137 5.39 -17.17 4.21
C GLY A 137 4.21 -16.92 3.27
N LYS A 138 2.96 -17.01 3.75
CA LYS A 138 1.76 -16.66 2.96
C LYS A 138 1.79 -15.18 2.56
N VAL A 139 2.03 -14.26 3.51
CA VAL A 139 2.09 -12.82 3.22
C VAL A 139 3.28 -12.47 2.31
N THR A 140 4.42 -13.12 2.47
CA THR A 140 5.57 -12.93 1.57
C THR A 140 5.23 -13.31 0.11
N ARG A 141 4.47 -14.39 -0.09
CA ARG A 141 3.99 -14.79 -1.44
C ARG A 141 2.99 -13.78 -2.00
N ILE A 142 2.11 -13.23 -1.15
CA ILE A 142 1.20 -12.15 -1.53
C ILE A 142 2.00 -10.93 -1.99
N PHE A 143 2.99 -10.49 -1.22
CA PHE A 143 3.84 -9.35 -1.60
C PHE A 143 4.58 -9.58 -2.92
N ARG A 144 5.11 -10.80 -3.15
CA ARG A 144 5.73 -11.16 -4.42
C ARG A 144 4.74 -11.01 -5.58
N ARG A 145 3.51 -11.54 -5.43
CA ARG A 145 2.45 -11.44 -6.43
C ARG A 145 2.09 -9.98 -6.72
N PHE A 146 1.85 -9.19 -5.68
CA PHE A 146 1.50 -7.76 -5.82
C PHE A 146 2.64 -6.93 -6.44
N ARG A 147 3.88 -7.25 -6.10
CA ARG A 147 5.05 -6.61 -6.72
C ARG A 147 5.17 -6.97 -8.21
N ALA A 148 4.98 -8.23 -8.58
CA ALA A 148 5.02 -8.68 -9.97
C ALA A 148 3.95 -7.97 -10.83
N HIS A 149 2.78 -7.69 -10.24
CA HIS A 149 1.73 -6.89 -10.87
C HIS A 149 1.96 -5.37 -10.79
N GLY A 150 3.03 -4.91 -10.13
CA GLY A 150 3.35 -3.49 -10.02
C GLY A 150 2.48 -2.70 -9.02
N LEU A 151 1.68 -3.39 -8.19
CA LEU A 151 0.77 -2.74 -7.24
C LEU A 151 1.48 -2.19 -6.01
N ILE A 152 2.56 -2.84 -5.59
CA ILE A 152 3.39 -2.40 -4.46
C ILE A 152 4.86 -2.34 -4.87
N ALA A 153 5.62 -1.50 -4.18
CA ALA A 153 7.07 -1.38 -4.32
C ALA A 153 7.74 -1.47 -2.95
N LYS A 154 8.93 -2.07 -2.92
CA LYS A 154 9.73 -2.13 -1.71
C LYS A 154 10.41 -0.78 -1.45
N VAL A 155 10.35 -0.32 -0.21
CA VAL A 155 11.09 0.89 0.19
C VAL A 155 12.56 0.49 0.37
N PRO A 156 13.50 1.14 -0.37
CA PRO A 156 14.92 0.81 -0.30
C PRO A 156 15.46 0.84 1.13
N ARG A 157 16.37 -0.10 1.45
CA ARG A 157 17.05 -0.21 2.76
C ARG A 157 16.12 -0.40 3.96
N THR A 158 14.85 -0.79 3.75
CA THR A 158 13.88 -1.06 4.82
C THR A 158 13.20 -2.41 4.64
N ARG A 159 12.46 -2.85 5.66
CA ARG A 159 11.54 -4.00 5.58
C ARG A 159 10.13 -3.59 5.20
N ARG A 160 9.93 -2.34 4.74
CA ARG A 160 8.62 -1.78 4.42
C ARG A 160 8.34 -1.77 2.92
N TRP A 161 7.07 -1.74 2.61
CA TRP A 161 6.50 -1.67 1.29
C TRP A 161 5.60 -0.46 1.18
N ARG A 162 5.40 0.03 -0.02
CA ARG A 162 4.45 1.10 -0.33
C ARG A 162 3.55 0.68 -1.48
N VAL A 163 2.33 1.16 -1.45
CA VAL A 163 1.45 1.09 -2.61
C VAL A 163 1.97 2.05 -3.69
N THR A 164 2.05 1.58 -4.93
CA THR A 164 2.40 2.44 -6.07
C THR A 164 1.20 3.30 -6.49
N THR A 165 1.42 4.41 -7.22
CA THR A 165 0.33 5.21 -7.80
C THR A 165 -0.57 4.34 -8.68
N TYR A 166 0.02 3.48 -9.52
CA TYR A 166 -0.70 2.49 -10.31
C TYR A 166 -1.52 1.53 -9.42
N GLY A 167 -0.89 0.95 -8.41
CA GLY A 167 -1.55 0.02 -7.49
C GLY A 167 -2.72 0.65 -6.75
N ARG A 168 -2.57 1.90 -6.31
CA ARG A 168 -3.64 2.65 -5.65
C ARG A 168 -4.84 2.82 -6.57
N ARG A 169 -4.61 3.29 -7.79
CA ARG A 169 -5.68 3.48 -8.77
C ARG A 169 -6.44 2.19 -9.05
N VAL A 170 -5.72 1.10 -9.33
CA VAL A 170 -6.34 -0.19 -9.65
C VAL A 170 -7.10 -0.78 -8.46
N MET A 171 -6.48 -0.80 -7.28
CA MET A 171 -7.12 -1.39 -6.10
C MET A 171 -8.32 -0.57 -5.62
N ALA A 172 -8.23 0.77 -5.67
CA ALA A 172 -9.36 1.63 -5.31
C ALA A 172 -10.53 1.45 -6.29
N ALA A 173 -10.27 1.42 -7.60
CA ALA A 173 -11.30 1.18 -8.60
C ALA A 173 -11.96 -0.20 -8.42
N ALA A 174 -11.18 -1.23 -8.14
CA ALA A 174 -11.68 -2.58 -7.89
C ALA A 174 -12.60 -2.66 -6.65
N LEU A 175 -12.19 -2.00 -5.56
CA LEU A 175 -12.98 -1.94 -4.34
C LEU A 175 -14.27 -1.16 -4.56
N TYR A 176 -14.21 -0.01 -5.24
CA TYR A 176 -15.38 0.80 -5.56
C TYR A 176 -16.37 0.03 -6.45
N MET A 177 -15.88 -0.59 -7.52
CA MET A 177 -16.70 -1.41 -8.41
C MET A 177 -17.42 -2.52 -7.63
N ARG A 178 -16.72 -3.20 -6.73
CA ARG A 178 -17.29 -4.28 -5.93
C ARG A 178 -18.33 -3.79 -4.91
N GLN A 179 -18.07 -2.66 -4.25
CA GLN A 179 -18.88 -2.18 -3.13
C GLN A 179 -20.05 -1.29 -3.56
N CYS A 180 -19.90 -0.58 -4.66
CA CYS A 180 -20.86 0.43 -5.12
C CYS A 180 -21.50 0.05 -6.47
N ASP A 181 -20.69 -0.14 -7.51
CA ASP A 181 -21.20 -0.28 -8.86
C ASP A 181 -21.88 -1.64 -9.08
N PHE A 182 -21.25 -2.73 -8.68
CA PHE A 182 -21.81 -4.07 -8.88
C PHE A 182 -23.16 -4.24 -8.19
N PRO A 183 -23.36 -3.91 -6.90
CA PRO A 183 -24.65 -3.99 -6.25
C PRO A 183 -25.71 -3.09 -6.91
N ARG A 184 -25.31 -1.89 -7.35
CA ARG A 184 -26.20 -0.95 -8.03
C ARG A 184 -26.69 -1.51 -9.38
N PHE A 185 -25.79 -1.99 -10.20
CA PHE A 185 -26.15 -2.57 -11.50
C PHE A 185 -26.95 -3.87 -11.34
N TYR A 186 -26.61 -4.69 -10.34
CA TYR A 186 -27.37 -5.89 -10.03
C TYR A 186 -28.82 -5.57 -9.66
N ALA A 187 -29.04 -4.58 -8.81
CA ALA A 187 -30.37 -4.14 -8.43
C ALA A 187 -31.19 -3.59 -9.61
N GLN A 188 -30.54 -2.86 -10.54
CA GLN A 188 -31.19 -2.33 -11.75
C GLN A 188 -31.54 -3.43 -12.76
N GLY A 189 -30.76 -4.51 -12.83
CA GLY A 189 -31.04 -5.64 -13.72
C GLY A 189 -32.04 -6.66 -13.18
N ALA A 190 -32.41 -6.54 -11.90
CA ALA A 190 -33.40 -7.40 -11.25
C ALA A 190 -34.81 -6.77 -11.21
N ALA A 191 -34.98 -5.55 -11.71
CA ALA A 191 -36.24 -4.85 -11.86
C ALA A 191 -36.78 -4.96 -13.29
#